data_a0c47e8c8d6c96844003c7ab0eb59499
#
_entry.id   a0c47e8c8d6c96844003c7ab0eb59499
#
_cell.length_a   1.000
_cell.length_b   1.000
_cell.length_c   1.000
_cell.angle_alpha   90.00
_cell.angle_beta   90.00
_cell.angle_gamma   90.00
#
_symmetry.space_group_name_H-M   'P 1'
#
loop_
_entity.id
_entity.type
_entity.pdbx_description
1 polymer ?
#
loop_
_entity_poly.entity_id
_entity_poly.type
_entity_poly.pdbx_seq_one_letter_code
_entity_poly.pdbx_strand_id
1 'polypeptide(L)'
;EGCVIYDETHEYEDRQIIDVFSGGLGKVANPREFFIGTNGFVRAGFYDKLEERSKAILSGENLNDRMFPFICKLDDPEEVKNEAMWEKANPAFEKPLSPRSKRLLNKVRKQYEALTNNPSGREAFMTKRMNLPEVDLEKVVAPWEDILATNREMPELQNRACIGAFDYASVKDFAAVGLLFRVGDDYIWKTHSFARKGYLDIANLKPPIKEWEKQGLLTIVDEPTIDPRHVVNWFVEMRETYGIQKVIGDNFRMDLMRPLFEAEGFELEIIRNPRAAHSLLAPRIETLFANHRIVFGDNPLMRWYTNNVAVKIKPDGNKEYLKKDEHRRKTDGFQAFVHALWRADEIEDIDVEEVLNMLNAIAF
;
A
#
# COMPACT_ATOMS: atom_id res chain seq x y z
N GLU A 1 -23.02 0.01 -30.09
CA GLU A 1 -24.01 -0.67 -29.27
C GLU A 1 -23.95 -0.13 -27.84
N GLY A 2 -25.08 -0.09 -27.13
CA GLY A 2 -25.23 0.70 -25.90
C GLY A 2 -24.89 -0.01 -24.60
N CYS A 3 -24.14 -1.12 -24.61
CA CYS A 3 -23.83 -1.90 -23.42
C CYS A 3 -22.35 -2.30 -23.42
N VAL A 4 -21.65 -2.07 -22.32
CA VAL A 4 -20.31 -2.58 -22.07
C VAL A 4 -20.29 -3.38 -20.78
N ILE A 5 -19.63 -4.52 -20.79
CA ILE A 5 -19.46 -5.40 -19.63
C ILE A 5 -17.96 -5.48 -19.37
N TYR A 6 -17.53 -5.03 -18.19
CA TYR A 6 -16.18 -5.18 -17.69
C TYR A 6 -16.16 -6.38 -16.76
N ASP A 7 -15.56 -7.47 -17.20
CA ASP A 7 -15.44 -8.70 -16.41
C ASP A 7 -14.10 -8.74 -15.67
N GLU A 8 -14.08 -9.43 -14.52
CA GLU A 8 -12.89 -9.52 -13.64
C GLU A 8 -12.31 -8.14 -13.26
N THR A 9 -13.19 -7.19 -12.88
CA THR A 9 -12.80 -5.78 -12.60
C THR A 9 -11.73 -5.62 -11.54
N HIS A 10 -11.53 -6.62 -10.67
CA HIS A 10 -10.45 -6.64 -9.69
C HIS A 10 -9.04 -6.83 -10.31
N GLU A 11 -8.96 -7.20 -11.60
CA GLU A 11 -7.72 -7.29 -12.37
C GLU A 11 -7.37 -5.99 -13.12
N TYR A 12 -8.30 -4.98 -13.14
CA TYR A 12 -8.04 -3.71 -13.80
C TYR A 12 -7.12 -2.84 -12.95
N GLU A 13 -6.04 -2.41 -13.55
CA GLU A 13 -4.98 -1.61 -12.92
C GLU A 13 -5.42 -0.16 -12.73
N ASP A 14 -6.07 0.40 -13.76
CA ASP A 14 -6.54 1.78 -13.80
C ASP A 14 -7.87 1.91 -14.56
N ARG A 15 -8.32 3.16 -14.74
CA ARG A 15 -9.52 3.49 -15.50
C ARG A 15 -9.30 3.65 -17.00
N GLN A 16 -8.10 3.57 -17.53
CA GLN A 16 -7.81 3.99 -18.92
C GLN A 16 -8.68 3.23 -19.93
N ILE A 17 -8.75 1.91 -19.83
CA ILE A 17 -9.59 1.07 -20.69
C ILE A 17 -11.06 1.42 -20.51
N ILE A 18 -11.50 1.61 -19.27
CA ILE A 18 -12.88 1.95 -18.93
C ILE A 18 -13.24 3.31 -19.53
N ASP A 19 -12.41 4.33 -19.34
CA ASP A 19 -12.65 5.68 -19.83
C ASP A 19 -12.71 5.74 -21.37
N VAL A 20 -11.92 4.92 -22.06
CA VAL A 20 -11.98 4.79 -23.52
C VAL A 20 -13.34 4.26 -23.98
N PHE A 21 -13.83 3.20 -23.37
CA PHE A 21 -15.13 2.62 -23.72
C PHE A 21 -16.31 3.47 -23.26
N SER A 22 -16.24 4.02 -22.04
CA SER A 22 -17.27 4.91 -21.47
C SER A 22 -17.41 6.19 -22.33
N GLY A 23 -16.30 6.74 -22.80
CA GLY A 23 -16.30 7.90 -23.71
C GLY A 23 -17.04 7.63 -25.03
N GLY A 24 -17.01 6.38 -25.51
CA GLY A 24 -17.78 5.95 -26.70
C GLY A 24 -19.29 5.85 -26.46
N LEU A 25 -19.71 5.59 -25.23
CA LEU A 25 -21.11 5.41 -24.87
C LEU A 25 -21.95 6.69 -24.91
N GLY A 26 -21.32 7.87 -24.83
CA GLY A 26 -22.01 9.16 -24.97
C GLY A 26 -22.71 9.39 -26.30
N LYS A 27 -22.47 8.54 -27.32
CA LYS A 27 -23.10 8.59 -28.64
C LYS A 27 -24.33 7.69 -28.77
N VAL A 28 -24.72 7.02 -27.72
CA VAL A 28 -25.78 5.99 -27.75
C VAL A 28 -26.92 6.37 -26.80
N ALA A 29 -28.15 6.11 -27.21
CA ALA A 29 -29.32 6.27 -26.36
C ALA A 29 -29.33 5.16 -25.27
N ASN A 30 -29.49 5.56 -24.00
CA ASN A 30 -29.55 4.66 -22.85
C ASN A 30 -28.30 3.75 -22.70
N PRO A 31 -27.10 4.31 -22.61
CA PRO A 31 -25.89 3.53 -22.41
C PRO A 31 -25.91 2.81 -21.05
N ARG A 32 -25.33 1.62 -20.98
CA ARG A 32 -25.21 0.83 -19.75
C ARG A 32 -23.81 0.26 -19.62
N GLU A 33 -23.32 0.28 -18.40
CA GLU A 33 -22.05 -0.32 -18.03
C GLU A 33 -22.28 -1.32 -16.91
N PHE A 34 -21.67 -2.47 -17.02
CA PHE A 34 -21.67 -3.50 -15.98
C PHE A 34 -20.25 -3.78 -15.56
N PHE A 35 -20.01 -3.72 -14.27
CA PHE A 35 -18.73 -4.09 -13.64
C PHE A 35 -18.96 -5.39 -12.88
N ILE A 36 -18.28 -6.45 -13.29
CA ILE A 36 -18.45 -7.79 -12.73
C ILE A 36 -17.09 -8.26 -12.21
N GLY A 37 -17.06 -8.87 -11.05
CA GLY A 37 -15.85 -9.43 -10.47
C GLY A 37 -16.08 -9.99 -9.08
N THR A 38 -15.04 -10.59 -8.54
CA THR A 38 -14.93 -10.97 -7.15
C THR A 38 -13.96 -10.02 -6.46
N ASN A 39 -13.87 -10.06 -5.14
CA ASN A 39 -12.81 -9.37 -4.45
C ASN A 39 -11.45 -9.95 -4.86
N GLY A 40 -10.42 -9.11 -4.96
CA GLY A 40 -9.08 -9.48 -5.41
C GLY A 40 -8.01 -9.19 -4.35
N PHE A 41 -6.76 -9.41 -4.75
CA PHE A 41 -5.58 -9.14 -3.91
C PHE A 41 -4.91 -7.80 -4.23
N VAL A 42 -5.36 -7.12 -5.29
CA VAL A 42 -4.88 -5.77 -5.65
C VAL A 42 -5.61 -4.77 -4.76
N ARG A 43 -4.85 -3.95 -4.03
CA ARG A 43 -5.39 -2.89 -3.16
C ARG A 43 -5.06 -1.51 -3.72
N ALA A 44 -5.90 -0.53 -3.38
CA ALA A 44 -5.86 0.84 -3.91
C ALA A 44 -6.04 0.94 -5.45
N GLY A 45 -6.58 -0.11 -6.09
CA GLY A 45 -6.89 -0.18 -7.51
C GLY A 45 -8.27 0.35 -7.88
N PHE A 46 -8.66 0.14 -9.14
CA PHE A 46 -9.98 0.55 -9.63
C PHE A 46 -11.13 -0.13 -8.85
N TYR A 47 -10.99 -1.42 -8.54
CA TYR A 47 -12.02 -2.18 -7.83
C TYR A 47 -12.25 -1.66 -6.41
N ASP A 48 -11.20 -1.32 -5.66
CA ASP A 48 -11.37 -0.77 -4.31
C ASP A 48 -12.14 0.55 -4.31
N LYS A 49 -11.84 1.46 -5.26
CA LYS A 49 -12.60 2.71 -5.45
C LYS A 49 -14.07 2.44 -5.81
N LEU A 50 -14.32 1.39 -6.61
CA LEU A 50 -15.68 0.98 -6.98
C LEU A 50 -16.42 0.39 -5.78
N GLU A 51 -15.74 -0.37 -4.92
CA GLU A 51 -16.30 -0.94 -3.70
C GLU A 51 -16.62 0.15 -2.67
N GLU A 52 -15.72 1.12 -2.46
CA GLU A 52 -15.95 2.29 -1.58
C GLU A 52 -17.19 3.08 -2.05
N ARG A 53 -17.26 3.40 -3.34
CA ARG A 53 -18.42 4.07 -3.94
C ARG A 53 -19.70 3.25 -3.74
N SER A 54 -19.64 1.93 -3.89
CA SER A 54 -20.77 1.02 -3.68
C SER A 54 -21.24 1.04 -2.23
N LYS A 55 -20.33 1.03 -1.27
CA LYS A 55 -20.63 1.11 0.17
C LYS A 55 -21.30 2.44 0.51
N ALA A 56 -20.81 3.57 -0.01
CA ALA A 56 -21.40 4.90 0.20
C ALA A 56 -22.83 5.00 -0.36
N ILE A 57 -23.11 4.33 -1.48
CA ILE A 57 -24.49 4.25 -2.04
C ILE A 57 -25.38 3.40 -1.13
N LEU A 58 -24.90 2.24 -0.71
CA LEU A 58 -25.69 1.29 0.10
C LEU A 58 -25.94 1.82 1.53
N SER A 59 -25.01 2.62 2.08
CA SER A 59 -25.19 3.30 3.38
C SER A 59 -26.11 4.51 3.31
N GLY A 60 -26.43 4.99 2.10
CA GLY A 60 -27.25 6.20 1.90
C GLY A 60 -26.46 7.51 1.99
N GLU A 61 -25.14 7.48 2.08
CA GLU A 61 -24.28 8.67 2.05
C GLU A 61 -24.27 9.36 0.68
N ASN A 62 -24.43 8.57 -0.40
CA ASN A 62 -24.46 9.07 -1.77
C ASN A 62 -25.76 8.69 -2.48
N LEU A 63 -26.83 9.49 -2.26
CA LEU A 63 -28.18 9.25 -2.81
C LEU A 63 -28.34 9.63 -4.29
N ASN A 64 -27.42 10.43 -4.84
CA ASN A 64 -27.52 10.95 -6.22
C ASN A 64 -26.74 10.13 -7.24
N ASP A 65 -26.11 9.06 -6.82
CA ASP A 65 -25.37 8.16 -7.73
C ASP A 65 -26.31 7.29 -8.55
N ARG A 66 -26.01 7.13 -9.83
CA ARG A 66 -26.79 6.30 -10.76
C ARG A 66 -26.30 4.85 -10.82
N MET A 67 -25.25 4.51 -10.07
CA MET A 67 -24.76 3.14 -9.99
C MET A 67 -25.69 2.30 -9.12
N PHE A 68 -25.97 1.08 -9.54
CA PHE A 68 -26.69 0.08 -8.76
C PHE A 68 -25.71 -0.98 -8.25
N PRO A 69 -25.29 -0.93 -6.99
CA PRO A 69 -24.44 -1.95 -6.40
C PRO A 69 -25.24 -3.22 -6.07
N PHE A 70 -24.66 -4.37 -6.44
CA PHE A 70 -25.16 -5.69 -6.05
C PHE A 70 -23.96 -6.51 -5.55
N ILE A 71 -23.82 -6.66 -4.24
CA ILE A 71 -22.68 -7.29 -3.60
C ILE A 71 -23.13 -8.56 -2.87
N CYS A 72 -22.56 -9.69 -3.25
CA CYS A 72 -22.79 -11.00 -2.64
C CYS A 72 -21.52 -11.44 -1.93
N LYS A 73 -21.53 -11.48 -0.60
CA LYS A 73 -20.39 -11.89 0.22
C LYS A 73 -20.87 -12.43 1.56
N LEU A 74 -19.99 -13.11 2.29
CA LEU A 74 -20.20 -13.32 3.72
C LEU A 74 -20.01 -12.00 4.48
N ASP A 75 -20.69 -11.83 5.59
CA ASP A 75 -20.54 -10.66 6.45
C ASP A 75 -19.42 -10.87 7.49
N ASP A 76 -19.25 -12.10 7.95
CA ASP A 76 -18.28 -12.50 8.96
C ASP A 76 -17.51 -13.75 8.50
N PRO A 77 -16.17 -13.82 8.71
CA PRO A 77 -15.37 -15.01 8.39
C PRO A 77 -15.86 -16.31 9.06
N GLU A 78 -16.46 -16.23 10.25
CA GLU A 78 -16.97 -17.38 10.98
C GLU A 78 -18.20 -18.01 10.30
N GLU A 79 -18.95 -17.25 9.51
CA GLU A 79 -20.11 -17.75 8.74
C GLU A 79 -19.72 -18.84 7.74
N VAL A 80 -18.46 -18.93 7.32
CA VAL A 80 -17.98 -19.99 6.44
C VAL A 80 -18.14 -21.38 7.02
N LYS A 81 -18.20 -21.52 8.34
CA LYS A 81 -18.43 -22.77 9.04
C LYS A 81 -19.86 -23.28 8.88
N ASN A 82 -20.80 -22.43 8.52
CA ASN A 82 -22.19 -22.76 8.30
C ASN A 82 -22.52 -22.72 6.79
N GLU A 83 -22.61 -23.89 6.16
CA GLU A 83 -22.92 -24.00 4.74
C GLU A 83 -24.19 -23.24 4.32
N ALA A 84 -25.18 -23.10 5.21
CA ALA A 84 -26.38 -22.34 4.91
C ALA A 84 -26.10 -20.83 4.66
N MET A 85 -25.02 -20.30 5.21
CA MET A 85 -24.62 -18.90 5.00
C MET A 85 -23.91 -18.66 3.65
N TRP A 86 -23.43 -19.72 3.00
CA TRP A 86 -22.73 -19.61 1.70
C TRP A 86 -23.60 -19.03 0.58
N GLU A 87 -24.92 -19.09 0.75
CA GLU A 87 -25.89 -18.45 -0.14
C GLU A 87 -25.67 -16.92 -0.22
N LYS A 88 -25.25 -16.27 0.87
CA LYS A 88 -24.93 -14.83 0.88
C LYS A 88 -23.87 -14.47 -0.16
N ALA A 89 -22.85 -15.31 -0.28
CA ALA A 89 -21.78 -15.11 -1.26
C ALA A 89 -22.08 -15.72 -2.63
N ASN A 90 -22.99 -16.69 -2.67
CA ASN A 90 -23.33 -17.45 -3.88
C ASN A 90 -24.86 -17.57 -4.01
N PRO A 91 -25.56 -16.58 -4.57
CA PRO A 91 -27.03 -16.59 -4.70
C PRO A 91 -27.57 -17.82 -5.46
N ALA A 92 -26.71 -18.46 -6.27
CA ALA A 92 -27.05 -19.71 -6.93
C ALA A 92 -27.31 -20.88 -5.95
N PHE A 93 -27.00 -20.72 -4.67
CA PHE A 93 -27.28 -21.74 -3.62
C PHE A 93 -28.64 -21.58 -2.96
N GLU A 94 -29.44 -20.58 -3.37
CA GLU A 94 -30.83 -20.43 -2.97
C GLU A 94 -31.64 -21.66 -3.31
N LYS A 95 -32.51 -22.09 -2.38
CA LYS A 95 -33.36 -23.26 -2.54
C LYS A 95 -34.67 -22.89 -3.25
N PRO A 96 -35.20 -23.75 -4.16
CA PRO A 96 -34.70 -25.10 -4.50
C PRO A 96 -33.51 -25.10 -5.46
N LEU A 97 -32.48 -25.88 -5.16
CA LEU A 97 -31.27 -25.95 -5.95
C LEU A 97 -31.48 -26.55 -7.33
N SER A 98 -31.06 -25.85 -8.37
CA SER A 98 -30.98 -26.41 -9.72
C SER A 98 -29.92 -27.53 -9.83
N PRO A 99 -29.96 -28.40 -10.86
CA PRO A 99 -28.91 -29.40 -11.06
C PRO A 99 -27.51 -28.80 -11.21
N ARG A 100 -27.37 -27.56 -11.77
CA ARG A 100 -26.12 -26.82 -11.88
C ARG A 100 -25.64 -26.33 -10.50
N SER A 101 -26.56 -25.75 -9.72
CA SER A 101 -26.30 -25.27 -8.39
C SER A 101 -25.84 -26.37 -7.42
N LYS A 102 -26.48 -27.54 -7.51
CA LYS A 102 -26.07 -28.74 -6.74
C LYS A 102 -24.63 -29.15 -7.04
N ARG A 103 -24.24 -29.16 -8.33
CA ARG A 103 -22.86 -29.49 -8.73
C ARG A 103 -21.87 -28.46 -8.23
N LEU A 104 -22.21 -27.16 -8.32
CA LEU A 104 -21.38 -26.08 -7.84
C LEU A 104 -21.19 -26.15 -6.32
N LEU A 105 -22.29 -26.31 -5.55
CA LEU A 105 -22.25 -26.43 -4.11
C LEU A 105 -21.37 -27.61 -3.67
N ASN A 106 -21.53 -28.78 -4.31
CA ASN A 106 -20.67 -29.94 -4.03
C ASN A 106 -19.20 -29.67 -4.32
N LYS A 107 -18.89 -28.90 -5.36
CA LYS A 107 -17.50 -28.50 -5.66
C LYS A 107 -16.95 -27.57 -4.59
N VAL A 108 -17.73 -26.58 -4.16
CA VAL A 108 -17.31 -25.63 -3.12
C VAL A 108 -17.14 -26.35 -1.78
N ARG A 109 -18.05 -27.29 -1.43
CA ARG A 109 -17.94 -28.10 -0.22
C ARG A 109 -16.64 -28.90 -0.19
N LYS A 110 -16.29 -29.61 -1.27
CA LYS A 110 -15.02 -30.34 -1.38
C LYS A 110 -13.80 -29.43 -1.24
N GLN A 111 -13.87 -28.22 -1.77
CA GLN A 111 -12.81 -27.23 -1.61
C GLN A 111 -12.67 -26.77 -0.15
N TYR A 112 -13.78 -26.56 0.55
CA TYR A 112 -13.79 -26.22 1.96
C TYR A 112 -13.23 -27.36 2.84
N GLU A 113 -13.69 -28.60 2.61
CA GLU A 113 -13.19 -29.78 3.31
C GLU A 113 -11.67 -29.96 3.13
N ALA A 114 -11.15 -29.68 1.93
CA ALA A 114 -9.73 -29.77 1.64
C ALA A 114 -8.88 -28.76 2.43
N LEU A 115 -9.44 -27.69 2.97
CA LEU A 115 -8.74 -26.71 3.80
C LEU A 115 -8.24 -27.33 5.12
N THR A 116 -8.87 -28.37 5.61
CA THR A 116 -8.41 -29.11 6.80
C THR A 116 -7.02 -29.70 6.57
N ASN A 117 -6.72 -30.16 5.35
CA ASN A 117 -5.43 -30.73 4.97
C ASN A 117 -4.47 -29.71 4.35
N ASN A 118 -4.99 -28.58 3.90
CA ASN A 118 -4.22 -27.49 3.28
C ASN A 118 -4.73 -26.12 3.76
N PRO A 119 -4.38 -25.70 5.00
CA PRO A 119 -4.82 -24.42 5.57
C PRO A 119 -4.38 -23.20 4.74
N SER A 120 -3.25 -23.28 4.04
CA SER A 120 -2.74 -22.18 3.20
C SER A 120 -3.66 -21.81 2.02
N GLY A 121 -4.60 -22.69 1.66
CA GLY A 121 -5.61 -22.42 0.65
C GLY A 121 -6.80 -21.57 1.13
N ARG A 122 -6.89 -21.31 2.44
CA ARG A 122 -8.04 -20.62 3.05
C ARG A 122 -8.24 -19.21 2.52
N GLU A 123 -7.20 -18.41 2.45
CA GLU A 123 -7.24 -17.04 1.91
C GLU A 123 -7.84 -17.01 0.49
N ALA A 124 -7.36 -17.88 -0.40
CA ALA A 124 -7.87 -17.98 -1.76
C ALA A 124 -9.33 -18.46 -1.80
N PHE A 125 -9.71 -19.39 -0.92
CA PHE A 125 -11.07 -19.88 -0.82
C PHE A 125 -12.03 -18.78 -0.34
N MET A 126 -11.68 -18.08 0.74
CA MET A 126 -12.49 -16.99 1.29
C MET A 126 -12.65 -15.85 0.28
N THR A 127 -11.57 -15.44 -0.38
CA THR A 127 -11.63 -14.38 -1.39
C THR A 127 -12.45 -14.78 -2.61
N LYS A 128 -12.21 -15.98 -3.19
CA LYS A 128 -12.79 -16.37 -4.49
C LYS A 128 -14.14 -17.08 -4.39
N ARG A 129 -14.46 -17.69 -3.25
CA ARG A 129 -15.72 -18.44 -3.08
C ARG A 129 -16.70 -17.75 -2.16
N MET A 130 -16.19 -17.05 -1.16
CA MET A 130 -17.03 -16.36 -0.17
C MET A 130 -17.03 -14.84 -0.36
N ASN A 131 -16.27 -14.34 -1.35
CA ASN A 131 -16.12 -12.93 -1.69
C ASN A 131 -15.78 -12.07 -0.44
N LEU A 132 -15.12 -12.68 0.52
CA LEU A 132 -14.69 -12.07 1.76
C LEU A 132 -13.18 -12.32 1.92
N PRO A 133 -12.32 -11.36 1.54
CA PRO A 133 -10.88 -11.50 1.74
C PRO A 133 -10.58 -11.70 3.22
N GLU A 134 -9.99 -12.82 3.54
CA GLU A 134 -9.47 -13.10 4.86
C GLU A 134 -7.95 -12.89 4.82
N VAL A 135 -7.47 -11.99 5.65
CA VAL A 135 -6.06 -11.68 5.74
C VAL A 135 -5.49 -12.46 6.91
N ASP A 136 -4.47 -13.26 6.66
CA ASP A 136 -3.68 -13.86 7.73
C ASP A 136 -2.86 -12.74 8.39
N LEU A 137 -3.37 -12.23 9.52
CA LEU A 137 -2.76 -11.11 10.24
C LEU A 137 -1.33 -11.41 10.70
N GLU A 138 -0.97 -12.69 10.83
CA GLU A 138 0.41 -13.08 11.14
C GLU A 138 1.37 -12.90 9.95
N LYS A 139 0.82 -12.78 8.73
CA LYS A 139 1.61 -12.67 7.49
C LYS A 139 1.58 -11.29 6.84
N VAL A 140 0.93 -10.33 7.45
CA VAL A 140 0.87 -8.93 6.96
C VAL A 140 1.41 -7.98 8.02
N VAL A 141 1.82 -6.79 7.58
CA VAL A 141 2.31 -5.74 8.47
C VAL A 141 1.19 -5.20 9.35
N ALA A 142 0.02 -4.97 8.73
CA ALA A 142 -1.20 -4.48 9.39
C ALA A 142 -2.43 -4.86 8.57
N PRO A 143 -3.64 -4.89 9.16
CA PRO A 143 -4.90 -4.94 8.44
C PRO A 143 -5.00 -3.81 7.40
N TRP A 144 -5.76 -4.04 6.33
CA TRP A 144 -5.91 -3.03 5.29
C TRP A 144 -6.55 -1.74 5.80
N GLU A 145 -7.48 -1.84 6.73
CA GLU A 145 -8.15 -0.72 7.40
C GLU A 145 -7.15 0.18 8.13
N ASP A 146 -6.17 -0.40 8.82
CA ASP A 146 -5.11 0.35 9.52
C ASP A 146 -4.12 0.98 8.53
N ILE A 147 -3.86 0.30 7.40
CA ILE A 147 -3.07 0.88 6.30
C ILE A 147 -3.82 2.07 5.67
N LEU A 148 -5.14 1.96 5.47
CA LEU A 148 -5.97 3.06 4.98
C LEU A 148 -6.00 4.23 5.96
N ALA A 149 -6.01 3.98 7.26
CA ALA A 149 -6.00 5.00 8.30
C ALA A 149 -4.75 5.90 8.27
N THR A 150 -3.70 5.52 7.53
CA THR A 150 -2.53 6.39 7.26
C THR A 150 -2.84 7.55 6.32
N ASN A 151 -3.99 7.53 5.62
CA ASN A 151 -4.46 8.60 4.75
C ASN A 151 -5.10 9.72 5.58
N ARG A 152 -4.27 10.44 6.30
CA ARG A 152 -4.66 11.64 7.06
C ARG A 152 -3.95 12.85 6.47
N GLU A 153 -4.51 14.04 6.69
CA GLU A 153 -3.89 15.29 6.31
C GLU A 153 -2.49 15.42 6.96
N MET A 154 -1.52 15.82 6.16
CA MET A 154 -0.16 16.07 6.66
C MET A 154 -0.14 17.39 7.44
N PRO A 155 0.41 17.40 8.67
CA PRO A 155 0.60 18.64 9.41
C PRO A 155 1.66 19.52 8.74
N GLU A 156 1.78 20.77 9.20
CA GLU A 156 2.89 21.64 8.79
C GLU A 156 4.23 21.06 9.28
N LEU A 157 5.17 20.88 8.34
CA LEU A 157 6.45 20.22 8.59
C LEU A 157 7.65 21.11 8.32
N GLN A 158 7.42 22.34 7.81
CA GLN A 158 8.51 23.27 7.49
C GLN A 158 9.39 23.52 8.72
N ASN A 159 10.71 23.51 8.52
CA ASN A 159 11.73 23.69 9.54
C ASN A 159 11.76 22.64 10.68
N ARG A 160 10.92 21.60 10.65
CA ARG A 160 10.96 20.54 11.67
C ARG A 160 12.15 19.61 11.47
N ALA A 161 12.69 19.14 12.60
CA ALA A 161 13.70 18.10 12.61
C ALA A 161 13.15 16.77 12.07
N CYS A 162 13.96 16.05 11.29
CA CYS A 162 13.57 14.78 10.72
C CYS A 162 14.77 13.85 10.48
N ILE A 163 14.47 12.57 10.35
CA ILE A 163 15.39 11.53 9.90
C ILE A 163 15.11 11.23 8.44
N GLY A 164 16.12 11.37 7.59
CA GLY A 164 16.07 10.89 6.22
C GLY A 164 16.33 9.39 6.12
N ALA A 165 15.71 8.71 5.18
CA ALA A 165 16.09 7.34 4.86
C ALA A 165 15.79 6.98 3.42
N PHE A 166 16.50 5.94 2.94
CA PHE A 166 16.29 5.42 1.58
C PHE A 166 16.46 3.90 1.52
N ASP A 167 15.85 3.33 0.49
CA ASP A 167 16.09 1.98 -0.02
C ASP A 167 16.43 2.10 -1.50
N TYR A 168 17.65 1.69 -1.88
CA TYR A 168 18.18 1.95 -3.21
C TYR A 168 18.27 0.68 -4.05
N ALA A 169 17.71 0.76 -5.25
CA ALA A 169 17.90 -0.25 -6.30
C ALA A 169 18.24 0.44 -7.63
N SER A 170 19.16 -0.15 -8.38
CA SER A 170 19.66 0.48 -9.62
C SER A 170 18.94 0.03 -10.90
N VAL A 171 18.38 -1.20 -10.96
CA VAL A 171 17.92 -1.79 -12.24
C VAL A 171 16.52 -2.39 -12.21
N LYS A 172 16.22 -3.27 -11.25
CA LYS A 172 15.02 -4.14 -11.26
C LYS A 172 14.00 -3.82 -10.17
N ASP A 173 14.24 -2.81 -9.38
CA ASP A 173 13.37 -2.36 -8.30
C ASP A 173 13.22 -0.85 -8.35
N PHE A 174 12.48 -0.29 -7.41
CA PHE A 174 12.40 1.15 -7.24
C PHE A 174 13.49 1.60 -6.28
N ALA A 175 13.91 2.87 -6.40
CA ALA A 175 14.63 3.53 -5.34
C ALA A 175 13.64 4.43 -4.60
N ALA A 176 13.53 4.27 -3.29
CA ALA A 176 12.64 5.05 -2.46
C ALA A 176 13.42 5.90 -1.47
N VAL A 177 12.98 7.13 -1.28
CA VAL A 177 13.55 8.11 -0.36
C VAL A 177 12.43 8.66 0.53
N GLY A 178 12.75 9.12 1.73
CA GLY A 178 11.76 9.78 2.56
C GLY A 178 12.34 10.43 3.81
N LEU A 179 11.49 11.22 4.44
CA LEU A 179 11.76 11.94 5.68
C LEU A 179 10.72 11.52 6.72
N LEU A 180 11.20 11.09 7.87
CA LEU A 180 10.39 10.75 9.03
C LEU A 180 10.41 11.92 10.02
N PHE A 181 9.22 12.41 10.34
CA PHE A 181 9.01 13.44 11.36
C PHE A 181 8.24 12.83 12.52
N ARG A 182 8.38 13.45 13.68
CA ARG A 182 7.56 13.19 14.85
C ARG A 182 6.77 14.46 15.18
N VAL A 183 5.45 14.34 15.32
CA VAL A 183 4.57 15.45 15.71
C VAL A 183 3.66 14.92 16.82
N GLY A 184 3.98 15.23 18.05
CA GLY A 184 3.37 14.61 19.22
C GLY A 184 3.57 13.09 19.23
N ASP A 185 2.48 12.33 19.19
CA ASP A 185 2.52 10.87 19.15
C ASP A 185 2.55 10.29 17.72
N ASP A 186 2.36 11.13 16.69
CA ASP A 186 2.27 10.69 15.31
C ASP A 186 3.62 10.69 14.61
N TYR A 187 3.82 9.69 13.74
CA TYR A 187 4.96 9.56 12.86
C TYR A 187 4.54 9.87 11.43
N ILE A 188 5.06 10.97 10.89
CA ILE A 188 4.72 11.47 9.58
C ILE A 188 5.80 11.04 8.59
N TRP A 189 5.43 10.34 7.53
CA TRP A 189 6.36 9.87 6.51
C TRP A 189 6.11 10.55 5.17
N LYS A 190 6.98 11.49 4.82
CA LYS A 190 7.00 12.14 3.51
C LYS A 190 7.99 11.38 2.62
N THR A 191 7.54 10.88 1.47
CA THR A 191 8.35 9.99 0.63
C THR A 191 8.21 10.29 -0.84
N HIS A 192 9.22 9.91 -1.62
CA HIS A 192 9.25 9.92 -3.08
C HIS A 192 9.93 8.64 -3.58
N SER A 193 9.70 8.29 -4.84
CA SER A 193 10.32 7.10 -5.43
C SER A 193 10.84 7.40 -6.84
N PHE A 194 11.84 6.61 -7.25
CA PHE A 194 12.36 6.61 -8.62
C PHE A 194 12.19 5.22 -9.22
N ALA A 195 11.67 5.16 -10.43
CA ALA A 195 11.46 3.91 -11.16
C ALA A 195 12.06 4.02 -12.56
N ARG A 196 12.76 2.97 -12.99
CA ARG A 196 13.36 2.95 -14.31
C ARG A 196 12.34 2.59 -15.39
N LYS A 197 12.19 3.41 -16.42
CA LYS A 197 11.25 3.21 -17.52
C LYS A 197 11.43 1.82 -18.18
N GLY A 198 12.65 1.47 -18.57
CA GLY A 198 12.91 0.18 -19.20
C GLY A 198 12.63 -1.03 -18.29
N TYR A 199 12.57 -0.86 -16.96
CA TYR A 199 12.09 -1.89 -16.05
C TYR A 199 10.56 -1.96 -16.06
N LEU A 200 9.88 -0.82 -16.00
CA LEU A 200 8.42 -0.75 -16.01
C LEU A 200 7.82 -1.35 -17.28
N ASP A 201 8.48 -1.15 -18.43
CA ASP A 201 8.05 -1.69 -19.73
C ASP A 201 8.05 -3.24 -19.76
N ILE A 202 8.91 -3.87 -18.94
CA ILE A 202 9.07 -5.34 -18.89
C ILE A 202 8.31 -5.97 -17.72
N ALA A 203 8.26 -5.28 -16.58
CA ALA A 203 7.81 -5.85 -15.31
C ALA A 203 6.30 -6.10 -15.24
N ASN A 204 5.51 -5.50 -16.14
CA ASN A 204 4.05 -5.60 -16.19
C ASN A 204 3.44 -5.46 -14.77
N LEU A 205 3.80 -4.36 -14.10
CA LEU A 205 3.27 -4.04 -12.78
C LEU A 205 1.81 -3.59 -12.91
N LYS A 206 0.95 -4.07 -12.05
CA LYS A 206 -0.50 -3.80 -12.09
C LYS A 206 -0.94 -2.41 -11.57
N PRO A 207 -0.23 -1.75 -10.63
CA PRO A 207 -0.70 -0.48 -10.10
C PRO A 207 -0.56 0.68 -11.10
N PRO A 208 -1.31 1.79 -10.90
CA PRO A 208 -1.37 2.92 -11.83
C PRO A 208 -0.12 3.82 -11.73
N ILE A 209 1.04 3.31 -12.13
CA ILE A 209 2.35 3.98 -12.00
C ILE A 209 2.35 5.38 -12.63
N LYS A 210 1.75 5.53 -13.83
CA LYS A 210 1.68 6.82 -14.53
C LYS A 210 0.78 7.84 -13.83
N GLU A 211 -0.24 7.37 -13.12
CA GLU A 211 -1.10 8.24 -12.30
C GLU A 211 -0.30 8.73 -11.08
N TRP A 212 0.45 7.85 -10.44
CA TRP A 212 1.31 8.20 -9.32
C TRP A 212 2.44 9.17 -9.71
N GLU A 213 2.98 9.03 -10.93
CA GLU A 213 3.95 10.01 -11.47
C GLU A 213 3.30 11.39 -11.62
N LYS A 214 2.08 11.47 -12.18
CA LYS A 214 1.33 12.73 -12.29
C LYS A 214 0.99 13.36 -10.93
N GLN A 215 0.82 12.55 -9.90
CA GLN A 215 0.60 13.00 -8.54
C GLN A 215 1.90 13.43 -7.83
N GLY A 216 3.06 13.28 -8.47
CA GLY A 216 4.36 13.62 -7.89
C GLY A 216 4.88 12.62 -6.85
N LEU A 217 4.28 11.43 -6.76
CA LEU A 217 4.69 10.39 -5.80
C LEU A 217 5.93 9.61 -6.24
N LEU A 218 6.18 9.58 -7.55
CA LEU A 218 7.38 8.97 -8.13
C LEU A 218 7.83 9.72 -9.39
N THR A 219 9.08 9.48 -9.77
CA THR A 219 9.68 9.93 -11.03
C THR A 219 10.08 8.72 -11.87
N ILE A 220 9.64 8.68 -13.13
CA ILE A 220 10.08 7.66 -14.08
C ILE A 220 11.36 8.18 -14.77
N VAL A 221 12.49 7.48 -14.55
CA VAL A 221 13.78 7.82 -15.13
C VAL A 221 14.01 7.01 -16.41
N ASP A 222 14.35 7.70 -17.52
CA ASP A 222 14.64 7.08 -18.82
C ASP A 222 16.17 6.90 -18.99
N GLU A 223 16.77 6.14 -18.08
CA GLU A 223 18.19 5.86 -17.99
C GLU A 223 18.41 4.33 -17.90
N PRO A 224 19.61 3.83 -18.25
CA PRO A 224 19.94 2.40 -18.12
C PRO A 224 19.91 1.90 -16.67
N THR A 225 20.19 2.78 -15.71
CA THR A 225 20.13 2.53 -14.27
C THR A 225 19.56 3.77 -13.56
N ILE A 226 18.97 3.59 -12.36
CA ILE A 226 18.67 4.73 -11.49
C ILE A 226 20.01 5.24 -10.95
N ASP A 227 20.42 6.44 -11.37
CA ASP A 227 21.67 7.06 -10.87
C ASP A 227 21.53 7.36 -9.37
N PRO A 228 22.50 6.97 -8.53
CA PRO A 228 22.49 7.32 -7.10
C PRO A 228 22.30 8.81 -6.81
N ARG A 229 22.72 9.67 -7.73
CA ARG A 229 22.52 11.13 -7.61
C ARG A 229 21.06 11.55 -7.56
N HIS A 230 20.13 10.82 -8.14
CA HIS A 230 18.70 11.12 -7.99
C HIS A 230 18.28 11.05 -6.51
N VAL A 231 18.76 10.05 -5.79
CA VAL A 231 18.51 9.88 -4.36
C VAL A 231 19.13 11.03 -3.55
N VAL A 232 20.41 11.31 -3.77
CA VAL A 232 21.15 12.35 -3.01
C VAL A 232 20.59 13.74 -3.27
N ASN A 233 20.33 14.08 -4.54
CA ASN A 233 19.77 15.37 -4.94
C ASN A 233 18.40 15.63 -4.31
N TRP A 234 17.57 14.59 -4.16
CA TRP A 234 16.31 14.73 -3.47
C TRP A 234 16.50 15.16 -2.00
N PHE A 235 17.48 14.59 -1.29
CA PHE A 235 17.80 15.03 0.09
C PHE A 235 18.39 16.45 0.11
N VAL A 236 19.20 16.82 -0.87
CA VAL A 236 19.74 18.19 -0.98
C VAL A 236 18.59 19.19 -1.13
N GLU A 237 17.62 18.91 -2.01
CA GLU A 237 16.42 19.74 -2.19
C GLU A 237 15.58 19.81 -0.91
N MET A 238 15.33 18.67 -0.25
CA MET A 238 14.53 18.61 0.97
C MET A 238 15.19 19.35 2.15
N ARG A 239 16.52 19.39 2.22
CA ARG A 239 17.27 20.11 3.27
C ARG A 239 17.01 21.62 3.28
N GLU A 240 16.59 22.19 2.16
CA GLU A 240 16.22 23.61 2.09
C GLU A 240 14.98 23.93 2.91
N THR A 241 14.13 22.93 3.14
CA THR A 241 12.82 23.11 3.82
C THR A 241 12.78 22.44 5.19
N TYR A 242 13.53 21.34 5.39
CA TYR A 242 13.42 20.48 6.56
C TYR A 242 14.77 20.31 7.27
N GLY A 243 14.73 20.16 8.58
CA GLY A 243 15.91 19.93 9.42
C GLY A 243 16.35 18.47 9.39
N ILE A 244 16.99 18.04 8.31
CA ILE A 244 17.49 16.66 8.19
C ILE A 244 18.68 16.46 9.11
N GLN A 245 18.50 15.68 10.19
CA GLN A 245 19.55 15.41 11.17
C GLN A 245 20.57 14.40 10.66
N LYS A 246 20.09 13.30 10.05
CA LYS A 246 20.91 12.26 9.41
C LYS A 246 20.11 11.55 8.34
N VAL A 247 20.81 10.79 7.49
CA VAL A 247 20.21 9.92 6.47
C VAL A 247 20.59 8.47 6.78
N ILE A 248 19.64 7.55 6.65
CA ILE A 248 19.81 6.13 6.96
C ILE A 248 19.57 5.29 5.71
N GLY A 249 20.45 4.36 5.42
CA GLY A 249 20.29 3.37 4.38
C GLY A 249 20.75 1.99 4.83
N ASP A 250 20.47 0.98 4.03
CA ASP A 250 21.03 -0.35 4.24
C ASP A 250 22.45 -0.46 3.65
N ASN A 251 23.04 -1.64 3.73
CA ASN A 251 24.42 -1.86 3.26
C ASN A 251 24.50 -2.07 1.72
N PHE A 252 23.36 -2.09 0.99
CA PHE A 252 23.39 -2.35 -0.45
C PHE A 252 23.92 -1.14 -1.20
N ARG A 253 24.92 -1.35 -2.07
CA ARG A 253 25.55 -0.33 -2.92
C ARG A 253 26.04 0.92 -2.18
N MET A 254 26.45 0.76 -0.92
CA MET A 254 27.05 1.84 -0.14
C MET A 254 28.37 2.35 -0.70
N ASP A 255 29.04 1.54 -1.50
CA ASP A 255 30.20 1.94 -2.31
C ASP A 255 29.90 3.15 -3.22
N LEU A 256 28.67 3.24 -3.74
CA LEU A 256 28.22 4.34 -4.59
C LEU A 256 27.58 5.49 -3.79
N MET A 257 26.77 5.15 -2.78
CA MET A 257 25.96 6.12 -2.05
C MET A 257 26.79 6.98 -1.08
N ARG A 258 27.68 6.35 -0.32
CA ARG A 258 28.46 7.03 0.73
C ARG A 258 29.24 8.23 0.22
N PRO A 259 30.07 8.15 -0.85
CA PRO A 259 30.84 9.29 -1.31
C PRO A 259 29.99 10.48 -1.73
N LEU A 260 28.80 10.22 -2.26
CA LEU A 260 27.88 11.26 -2.71
C LEU A 260 27.22 11.97 -1.52
N PHE A 261 26.75 11.25 -0.51
CA PHE A 261 26.19 11.85 0.70
C PHE A 261 27.27 12.63 1.50
N GLU A 262 28.49 12.09 1.61
CA GLU A 262 29.60 12.74 2.29
C GLU A 262 30.01 14.05 1.56
N ALA A 263 30.00 14.05 0.22
CA ALA A 263 30.30 15.25 -0.58
C ALA A 263 29.27 16.38 -0.35
N GLU A 264 28.02 16.02 -0.09
CA GLU A 264 26.96 16.97 0.24
C GLU A 264 26.87 17.30 1.75
N GLY A 265 27.74 16.72 2.57
CA GLY A 265 27.84 16.99 4.00
C GLY A 265 26.71 16.36 4.84
N PHE A 266 26.06 15.31 4.36
CA PHE A 266 25.09 14.57 5.15
C PHE A 266 25.75 13.58 6.10
N GLU A 267 25.25 13.49 7.32
CA GLU A 267 25.55 12.37 8.21
C GLU A 267 24.82 11.11 7.70
N LEU A 268 25.58 10.11 7.27
CA LEU A 268 25.05 8.85 6.73
C LEU A 268 25.27 7.69 7.70
N GLU A 269 24.20 7.12 8.20
CA GLU A 269 24.20 5.90 9.01
C GLU A 269 23.79 4.68 8.18
N ILE A 270 24.45 3.53 8.42
CA ILE A 270 24.22 2.29 7.66
C ILE A 270 23.69 1.21 8.57
N ILE A 271 22.54 0.66 8.23
CA ILE A 271 21.99 -0.55 8.84
C ILE A 271 22.73 -1.75 8.25
N ARG A 272 23.66 -2.31 9.01
CA ARG A 272 24.49 -3.45 8.57
C ARG A 272 23.71 -4.76 8.45
N ASN A 273 22.65 -4.91 9.25
CA ASN A 273 21.81 -6.09 9.26
C ASN A 273 20.31 -5.68 9.23
N PRO A 274 19.73 -5.44 8.04
CA PRO A 274 18.32 -5.06 7.90
C PRO A 274 17.35 -6.07 8.55
N ARG A 275 17.65 -7.36 8.50
CA ARG A 275 16.80 -8.39 9.11
C ARG A 275 16.72 -8.28 10.64
N ALA A 276 17.81 -7.90 11.28
CA ALA A 276 17.81 -7.63 12.72
C ALA A 276 17.01 -6.37 13.04
N ALA A 277 17.10 -5.33 12.20
CA ALA A 277 16.29 -4.13 12.32
C ALA A 277 14.79 -4.46 12.18
N HIS A 278 14.39 -5.29 11.20
CA HIS A 278 13.01 -5.74 11.06
C HIS A 278 12.50 -6.42 12.34
N SER A 279 13.28 -7.36 12.88
CA SER A 279 12.88 -8.10 14.09
C SER A 279 12.72 -7.19 15.31
N LEU A 280 13.60 -6.21 15.46
CA LEU A 280 13.55 -5.25 16.58
C LEU A 280 12.37 -4.28 16.44
N LEU A 281 12.10 -3.81 15.23
CA LEU A 281 11.10 -2.78 14.97
C LEU A 281 9.69 -3.33 14.74
N ALA A 282 9.53 -4.61 14.41
CA ALA A 282 8.23 -5.18 14.08
C ALA A 282 7.16 -4.96 15.16
N PRO A 283 7.40 -5.16 16.47
CA PRO A 283 6.39 -4.89 17.50
C PRO A 283 5.99 -3.41 17.56
N ARG A 284 6.95 -2.50 17.33
CA ARG A 284 6.69 -1.06 17.29
C ARG A 284 5.83 -0.70 16.07
N ILE A 285 6.18 -1.21 14.90
CA ILE A 285 5.45 -0.97 13.65
C ILE A 285 4.00 -1.44 13.78
N GLU A 286 3.77 -2.63 14.31
CA GLU A 286 2.43 -3.17 14.56
C GLU A 286 1.64 -2.27 15.51
N THR A 287 2.26 -1.83 16.60
CA THR A 287 1.63 -0.92 17.57
C THR A 287 1.28 0.43 16.94
N LEU A 288 2.17 0.98 16.11
CA LEU A 288 1.95 2.26 15.43
C LEU A 288 0.78 2.18 14.43
N PHE A 289 0.67 1.09 13.65
CA PHE A 289 -0.47 0.89 12.76
C PHE A 289 -1.77 0.70 13.53
N ALA A 290 -1.80 -0.20 14.52
CA ALA A 290 -2.99 -0.51 15.31
C ALA A 290 -3.53 0.72 16.08
N ASN A 291 -2.66 1.63 16.50
CA ASN A 291 -3.06 2.88 17.15
C ASN A 291 -3.22 4.06 16.18
N HIS A 292 -3.15 3.82 14.87
CA HIS A 292 -3.25 4.83 13.81
C HIS A 292 -2.28 6.02 14.00
N ARG A 293 -1.05 5.72 14.44
CA ARG A 293 -0.01 6.73 14.71
C ARG A 293 0.91 7.02 13.52
N ILE A 294 0.61 6.46 12.34
CA ILE A 294 1.38 6.68 11.12
C ILE A 294 0.55 7.55 10.17
N VAL A 295 1.18 8.54 9.56
CA VAL A 295 0.60 9.42 8.55
C VAL A 295 1.44 9.37 7.28
N PHE A 296 0.86 8.85 6.19
CA PHE A 296 1.46 8.88 4.85
C PHE A 296 0.87 9.99 3.97
N GLY A 297 -0.21 10.65 4.45
CA GLY A 297 -0.99 11.55 3.61
C GLY A 297 -1.73 10.82 2.49
N ASP A 298 -2.17 11.56 1.49
CA ASP A 298 -2.77 10.95 0.29
C ASP A 298 -1.69 10.34 -0.61
N ASN A 299 -1.10 9.24 -0.12
CA ASN A 299 -0.04 8.52 -0.82
C ASN A 299 -0.43 7.05 -1.07
N PRO A 300 -1.15 6.76 -2.17
CA PRO A 300 -1.53 5.40 -2.53
C PRO A 300 -0.32 4.50 -2.86
N LEU A 301 0.79 5.06 -3.35
CA LEU A 301 2.02 4.32 -3.61
C LEU A 301 2.60 3.76 -2.30
N MET A 302 2.63 4.56 -1.22
CA MET A 302 3.14 4.10 0.07
C MET A 302 2.23 3.04 0.69
N ARG A 303 0.91 3.19 0.60
CA ARG A 303 -0.05 2.16 1.03
C ARG A 303 0.12 0.86 0.23
N TRP A 304 0.38 0.96 -1.08
CA TRP A 304 0.67 -0.20 -1.91
C TRP A 304 1.97 -0.90 -1.50
N TYR A 305 3.07 -0.16 -1.24
CA TYR A 305 4.29 -0.74 -0.72
C TYR A 305 4.05 -1.51 0.59
N THR A 306 3.35 -0.91 1.53
CA THR A 306 3.03 -1.52 2.83
C THR A 306 2.22 -2.80 2.68
N ASN A 307 1.19 -2.79 1.83
CA ASN A 307 0.37 -3.98 1.55
C ASN A 307 1.13 -5.09 0.81
N ASN A 308 2.22 -4.78 0.13
CA ASN A 308 3.04 -5.77 -0.57
C ASN A 308 4.01 -6.54 0.35
N VAL A 309 4.15 -6.13 1.60
CA VAL A 309 5.02 -6.79 2.55
C VAL A 309 4.37 -8.06 3.08
N ALA A 310 5.11 -9.16 3.02
CA ALA A 310 4.82 -10.40 3.74
C ALA A 310 5.63 -10.45 5.02
N VAL A 311 5.00 -10.80 6.13
CA VAL A 311 5.68 -11.04 7.41
C VAL A 311 6.00 -12.53 7.52
N LYS A 312 7.26 -12.85 7.75
CA LYS A 312 7.72 -14.21 8.05
C LYS A 312 8.10 -14.29 9.52
N ILE A 313 7.37 -15.11 10.27
CA ILE A 313 7.69 -15.41 11.66
C ILE A 313 8.72 -16.53 11.66
N LYS A 314 9.85 -16.31 12.34
CA LYS A 314 10.90 -17.31 12.54
C LYS A 314 10.58 -18.20 13.75
N PRO A 315 11.24 -19.40 13.86
CA PRO A 315 11.03 -20.28 15.01
C PRO A 315 11.32 -19.63 16.37
N ASP A 316 12.15 -18.60 16.41
CA ASP A 316 12.49 -17.81 17.59
C ASP A 316 11.48 -16.70 17.91
N GLY A 317 10.39 -16.60 17.15
CA GLY A 317 9.36 -15.55 17.25
C GLY A 317 9.71 -14.23 16.57
N ASN A 318 10.93 -14.09 16.05
CA ASN A 318 11.36 -12.89 15.35
C ASN A 318 10.64 -12.76 13.99
N LYS A 319 10.32 -11.51 13.60
CA LYS A 319 9.65 -11.19 12.33
C LYS A 319 10.64 -10.68 11.29
N GLU A 320 10.44 -11.09 10.05
CA GLU A 320 11.20 -10.63 8.90
C GLU A 320 10.22 -10.15 7.81
N TYR A 321 10.48 -8.97 7.26
CA TYR A 321 9.68 -8.40 6.19
C TYR A 321 10.23 -8.82 4.83
N LEU A 322 9.38 -9.45 4.03
CA LEU A 322 9.68 -9.97 2.70
C LEU A 322 8.72 -9.37 1.69
N LYS A 323 9.01 -9.51 0.41
CA LYS A 323 8.04 -9.22 -0.67
C LYS A 323 7.04 -10.36 -0.79
N LYS A 324 5.74 -10.06 -0.96
CA LYS A 324 4.71 -11.09 -1.28
C LYS A 324 4.97 -11.76 -2.63
N ASP A 325 5.61 -11.04 -3.56
CA ASP A 325 6.04 -11.52 -4.87
C ASP A 325 7.26 -10.69 -5.29
N GLU A 326 8.39 -11.33 -5.52
CA GLU A 326 9.66 -10.63 -5.80
C GLU A 326 9.64 -9.82 -7.10
N HIS A 327 8.83 -10.22 -8.08
CA HIS A 327 8.80 -9.57 -9.39
C HIS A 327 7.73 -8.49 -9.50
N ARG A 328 6.55 -8.71 -8.91
CA ARG A 328 5.36 -7.88 -9.09
C ARG A 328 5.00 -7.02 -7.89
N ARG A 329 5.54 -7.31 -6.71
CA ARG A 329 5.20 -6.63 -5.46
C ARG A 329 6.42 -5.90 -4.92
N LYS A 330 6.42 -4.57 -5.04
CA LYS A 330 7.51 -3.72 -4.55
C LYS A 330 7.24 -3.29 -3.11
N THR A 331 8.31 -3.13 -2.33
CA THR A 331 8.26 -2.77 -0.90
C THR A 331 9.24 -1.66 -0.54
N ASP A 332 9.87 -1.07 -1.53
CA ASP A 332 11.02 -0.18 -1.38
C ASP A 332 10.72 1.03 -0.48
N GLY A 333 9.54 1.66 -0.67
CA GLY A 333 9.11 2.75 0.21
C GLY A 333 8.86 2.32 1.65
N PHE A 334 8.37 1.08 1.86
CA PHE A 334 8.21 0.54 3.21
C PHE A 334 9.56 0.21 3.85
N GLN A 335 10.52 -0.31 3.10
CA GLN A 335 11.87 -0.56 3.62
C GLN A 335 12.55 0.76 4.02
N ALA A 336 12.46 1.79 3.18
CA ALA A 336 12.97 3.12 3.53
C ALA A 336 12.32 3.66 4.82
N PHE A 337 11.01 3.49 4.99
CA PHE A 337 10.29 3.86 6.22
C PHE A 337 10.83 3.10 7.45
N VAL A 338 11.05 1.79 7.33
CA VAL A 338 11.63 0.96 8.41
C VAL A 338 13.05 1.44 8.75
N HIS A 339 13.85 1.81 7.74
CA HIS A 339 15.18 2.38 7.96
C HIS A 339 15.11 3.68 8.78
N ALA A 340 14.16 4.58 8.46
CA ALA A 340 13.98 5.81 9.23
C ALA A 340 13.55 5.54 10.68
N LEU A 341 12.65 4.57 10.88
CA LEU A 341 12.17 4.19 12.22
C LEU A 341 13.29 3.66 13.13
N TRP A 342 14.40 3.17 12.56
CA TRP A 342 15.57 2.71 13.32
C TRP A 342 16.12 3.78 14.26
N ARG A 343 15.97 5.06 13.89
CA ARG A 343 16.43 6.22 14.68
C ARG A 343 15.32 7.20 15.04
N ALA A 344 14.07 6.76 14.93
CA ALA A 344 12.93 7.65 15.19
C ALA A 344 12.91 8.25 16.61
N ASP A 345 13.55 7.60 17.58
CA ASP A 345 13.67 8.12 18.96
C ASP A 345 14.66 9.28 19.08
N GLU A 346 15.49 9.51 18.07
CA GLU A 346 16.43 10.64 18.01
C GLU A 346 15.79 11.90 17.40
N ILE A 347 14.55 11.80 16.87
CA ILE A 347 13.84 12.96 16.32
C ILE A 347 13.40 13.84 17.49
N GLU A 348 13.98 15.02 17.57
CA GLU A 348 13.55 16.04 18.52
C GLU A 348 12.24 16.68 18.00
N ASP A 349 11.18 16.63 18.81
CA ASP A 349 9.90 17.31 18.50
C ASP A 349 10.05 18.80 18.90
N ILE A 350 10.97 19.48 18.23
CA ILE A 350 11.21 20.91 18.46
C ILE A 350 10.49 21.69 17.35
N ASP A 351 9.50 22.47 17.76
CA ASP A 351 8.97 23.54 16.92
C ASP A 351 9.94 24.73 16.97
N VAL A 352 10.68 24.92 15.88
CA VAL A 352 11.69 26.00 15.80
C VAL A 352 11.04 27.39 15.98
N GLU A 353 9.80 27.60 15.54
CA GLU A 353 9.07 28.84 15.79
C GLU A 353 8.76 29.04 17.27
N GLU A 354 8.39 27.99 17.98
CA GLU A 354 8.14 28.05 19.43
C GLU A 354 9.41 28.40 20.20
N VAL A 355 10.55 27.80 19.82
CA VAL A 355 11.87 28.12 20.39
C VAL A 355 12.30 29.55 20.06
N LEU A 356 12.12 30.01 18.83
CA LEU A 356 12.38 31.39 18.44
C LEU A 356 11.52 32.41 19.19
N ASN A 357 10.24 32.08 19.35
CA ASN A 357 9.32 32.90 20.13
C ASN A 357 9.70 32.94 21.63
N MET A 358 10.12 31.81 22.20
CA MET A 358 10.65 31.74 23.56
C MET A 358 11.97 32.55 23.71
N LEU A 359 12.87 32.43 22.76
CA LEU A 359 14.14 33.20 22.77
C LEU A 359 13.88 34.70 22.63
N ASN A 360 12.96 35.10 21.74
CA ASN A 360 12.57 36.50 21.60
C ASN A 360 11.85 37.03 22.85
N ALA A 361 11.10 36.21 23.58
CA ALA A 361 10.44 36.58 24.83
C ALA A 361 11.43 36.72 26.02
N ILE A 362 12.57 36.05 25.94
CA ILE A 362 13.63 36.14 26.97
C ILE A 362 14.58 37.34 26.69
N ALA A 363 14.63 37.79 25.44
CA ALA A 363 15.54 38.91 25.04
C ALA A 363 14.95 40.30 25.33
N PHE A 364 13.75 40.40 25.92
CA PHE A 364 13.10 41.61 26.42
C PHE A 364 12.93 41.51 27.95
#